data_22268a33b7ab5a55acbd76719424790e
#
_entry.id   22268a33b7ab5a55acbd76719424790e
#
_cell.length_a   1.000
_cell.length_b   1.000
_cell.length_c   1.000
_cell.angle_alpha   90.00
_cell.angle_beta   90.00
_cell.angle_gamma   90.00
#
_symmetry.space_group_name_H-M   'P 1'
#
loop_
_entity.id
_entity.type
_entity.pdbx_description
1 polymer ?
#
loop_
_entity_poly.entity_id
_entity_poly.type
_entity_poly.pdbx_seq_one_letter_code
_entity_poly.pdbx_strand_id
1 'polypeptide(L)'
;MKNVAPKLEDSVYERNFADINPRLTEAQALSEAARCLFCYDAPCIAACPTAIDIPSFIKKITTGNLRGSARTIFEANILGHSCARVCPVEALCEGACVLNQEHKRPVTIGALQRVATDHVLDRGIRVLEAGSPNGRRVALVGAGPASFGCAAELARLGYACRIYERRTVPGGLNTHGIAAYKMRAPEALREVELVRSLGVEIRGGVEVGKDVTIEQLRSEANALFLGIGLGPTESLRIPGENLSGVVDALHFIDRIKNEPFRRIDVGRTVVVIGAGNTSVDAATQAKRLGAESVRVVYRRGPEDVPAYHYEYELAKSDGVVYVFHTLPVRFLGDGALTAIECVRTEVTTDEKGRRMVRAVPGSELRIPCDMAIVAVGQTKAVEWLTRHLSGLELDRGRVKIDGEGRTSLKGVYAGGDCVNGGREVVNAVAEGKAAALGIDPDLGHPRA
;
A
#
# COMPACT_ATOMS: atom_id res chain seq x y z
N MET A 1 27.90 4.39 -5.24
CA MET A 1 28.21 3.47 -4.10
C MET A 1 29.59 2.87 -4.32
N LYS A 2 30.49 2.90 -3.31
CA LYS A 2 31.84 2.33 -3.44
C LYS A 2 31.88 0.83 -3.09
N ASN A 3 31.04 0.35 -2.18
CA ASN A 3 31.01 -1.02 -1.69
C ASN A 3 29.64 -1.63 -1.93
N VAL A 4 29.52 -2.39 -3.01
CA VAL A 4 28.31 -3.13 -3.35
C VAL A 4 28.42 -4.54 -2.79
N ALA A 5 27.35 -5.07 -2.21
CA ALA A 5 27.28 -6.47 -1.80
C ALA A 5 27.44 -7.41 -3.02
N PRO A 6 28.09 -8.57 -2.85
CA PRO A 6 28.17 -9.55 -3.91
C PRO A 6 26.78 -9.97 -4.41
N LYS A 7 26.63 -10.16 -5.72
CA LYS A 7 25.39 -10.68 -6.27
C LYS A 7 25.20 -12.14 -5.86
N LEU A 8 23.98 -12.45 -5.43
CA LEU A 8 23.62 -13.83 -5.07
C LEU A 8 23.27 -14.65 -6.33
N GLU A 9 23.27 -15.96 -6.21
CA GLU A 9 22.74 -16.84 -7.24
C GLU A 9 21.22 -16.68 -7.38
N ASP A 10 20.67 -16.90 -8.58
CA ASP A 10 19.24 -16.69 -8.85
C ASP A 10 18.36 -17.56 -7.94
N SER A 11 18.77 -18.81 -7.68
CA SER A 11 18.08 -19.71 -6.76
C SER A 11 18.04 -19.20 -5.30
N VAL A 12 19.04 -18.40 -4.91
CA VAL A 12 19.07 -17.76 -3.58
C VAL A 12 18.09 -16.58 -3.56
N TYR A 13 18.06 -15.76 -4.62
CA TYR A 13 17.05 -14.69 -4.75
C TYR A 13 15.63 -15.26 -4.74
N GLU A 14 15.36 -16.31 -5.51
CA GLU A 14 14.04 -16.95 -5.55
C GLU A 14 13.57 -17.40 -4.16
N ARG A 15 14.49 -18.03 -3.40
CA ARG A 15 14.22 -18.45 -2.01
C ARG A 15 14.02 -17.25 -1.06
N ASN A 16 14.90 -16.24 -1.14
CA ASN A 16 14.86 -15.08 -0.27
C ASN A 16 13.61 -14.20 -0.51
N PHE A 17 13.12 -14.15 -1.75
CA PHE A 17 11.92 -13.42 -2.14
C PHE A 17 10.72 -14.33 -2.39
N ALA A 18 10.74 -15.55 -1.85
CA ALA A 18 9.57 -16.42 -1.83
C ALA A 18 8.43 -15.74 -1.06
N ASP A 19 7.21 -16.05 -1.49
CA ASP A 19 6.00 -15.53 -0.87
C ASP A 19 5.92 -15.94 0.61
N ILE A 20 5.81 -14.98 1.49
CA ILE A 20 5.72 -15.22 2.95
C ILE A 20 4.39 -15.85 3.38
N ASN A 21 3.36 -15.72 2.55
CA ASN A 21 2.04 -16.32 2.76
C ASN A 21 1.73 -17.32 1.64
N PRO A 22 2.34 -18.53 1.65
CA PRO A 22 2.18 -19.49 0.58
C PRO A 22 0.70 -19.92 0.42
N ARG A 23 0.33 -20.32 -0.81
CA ARG A 23 -1.01 -20.79 -1.11
C ARG A 23 -1.32 -22.09 -0.33
N LEU A 24 -2.50 -22.16 0.25
CA LEU A 24 -3.01 -23.41 0.83
C LEU A 24 -3.30 -24.44 -0.26
N THR A 25 -3.02 -25.69 0.03
CA THR A 25 -3.56 -26.82 -0.78
C THR A 25 -5.07 -26.91 -0.62
N GLU A 26 -5.75 -27.60 -1.51
CA GLU A 26 -7.21 -27.78 -1.44
C GLU A 26 -7.63 -28.42 -0.10
N ALA A 27 -6.93 -29.46 0.34
CA ALA A 27 -7.22 -30.13 1.62
C ALA A 27 -7.01 -29.18 2.82
N GLN A 28 -5.92 -28.39 2.81
CA GLN A 28 -5.69 -27.38 3.85
C GLN A 28 -6.77 -26.30 3.85
N ALA A 29 -7.19 -25.83 2.66
CA ALA A 29 -8.23 -24.83 2.52
C ALA A 29 -9.58 -25.32 3.06
N LEU A 30 -9.98 -26.56 2.74
CA LEU A 30 -11.21 -27.17 3.26
C LEU A 30 -11.16 -27.35 4.78
N SER A 31 -10.04 -27.84 5.32
CA SER A 31 -9.83 -28.01 6.75
C SER A 31 -9.90 -26.67 7.49
N GLU A 32 -9.25 -25.63 6.95
CA GLU A 32 -9.23 -24.30 7.56
C GLU A 32 -10.59 -23.61 7.44
N ALA A 33 -11.28 -23.73 6.30
CA ALA A 33 -12.61 -23.18 6.09
C ALA A 33 -13.67 -23.82 7.04
N ALA A 34 -13.51 -25.11 7.36
CA ALA A 34 -14.40 -25.81 8.29
C ALA A 34 -14.27 -25.31 9.75
N ARG A 35 -13.22 -24.57 10.09
CA ARG A 35 -13.06 -23.93 11.41
C ARG A 35 -13.93 -22.69 11.59
N CYS A 36 -14.45 -22.12 10.51
CA CYS A 36 -15.31 -20.94 10.57
C CYS A 36 -16.63 -21.28 11.27
N LEU A 37 -17.02 -20.43 12.23
CA LEU A 37 -18.28 -20.61 12.97
C LEU A 37 -19.49 -20.04 12.23
N PHE A 38 -19.29 -19.39 11.10
CA PHE A 38 -20.36 -18.75 10.30
C PHE A 38 -21.23 -17.80 11.12
N CYS A 39 -20.60 -16.93 11.93
CA CYS A 39 -21.27 -15.99 12.83
C CYS A 39 -22.28 -15.12 12.06
N TYR A 40 -23.46 -14.86 12.65
CA TYR A 40 -24.48 -13.96 12.08
C TYR A 40 -23.98 -12.52 12.08
N ASP A 41 -23.64 -11.97 13.26
CA ASP A 41 -23.02 -10.65 13.42
C ASP A 41 -21.49 -10.79 13.41
N ALA A 42 -20.93 -11.15 12.26
CA ALA A 42 -19.53 -11.52 12.14
C ALA A 42 -18.59 -10.31 12.35
N PRO A 43 -17.82 -10.23 13.47
CA PRO A 43 -16.92 -9.11 13.73
C PRO A 43 -15.84 -8.95 12.66
N CYS A 44 -15.47 -10.03 11.99
CA CYS A 44 -14.51 -10.02 10.89
C CYS A 44 -15.01 -9.23 9.67
N ILE A 45 -16.35 -9.18 9.41
CA ILE A 45 -16.95 -8.32 8.37
C ILE A 45 -16.79 -6.85 8.78
N ALA A 46 -17.16 -6.51 10.01
CA ALA A 46 -17.08 -5.14 10.53
C ALA A 46 -15.63 -4.61 10.59
N ALA A 47 -14.66 -5.49 10.83
CA ALA A 47 -13.25 -5.15 10.83
C ALA A 47 -12.65 -5.00 9.42
N CYS A 48 -13.34 -5.43 8.37
CA CYS A 48 -12.91 -5.27 6.99
C CYS A 48 -13.42 -3.92 6.45
N PRO A 49 -12.54 -2.97 6.06
CA PRO A 49 -12.98 -1.66 5.54
C PRO A 49 -13.92 -1.73 4.33
N THR A 50 -13.82 -2.78 3.51
CA THR A 50 -14.71 -3.03 2.36
C THR A 50 -15.89 -3.93 2.71
N ALA A 51 -16.02 -4.34 3.99
CA ALA A 51 -17.09 -5.18 4.50
C ALA A 51 -17.34 -6.47 3.66
N ILE A 52 -16.27 -7.20 3.31
CA ILE A 52 -16.39 -8.49 2.63
C ILE A 52 -17.22 -9.42 3.51
N ASP A 53 -18.26 -10.07 2.94
CA ASP A 53 -19.00 -11.11 3.62
C ASP A 53 -18.16 -12.38 3.79
N ILE A 54 -17.33 -12.35 4.86
CA ILE A 54 -16.33 -13.36 5.16
C ILE A 54 -16.95 -14.73 5.43
N PRO A 55 -17.98 -14.87 6.29
CA PRO A 55 -18.66 -16.16 6.49
C PRO A 55 -19.20 -16.75 5.18
N SER A 56 -19.79 -15.91 4.32
CA SER A 56 -20.37 -16.36 3.05
C SER A 56 -19.31 -16.87 2.08
N PHE A 57 -18.20 -16.14 1.89
CA PHE A 57 -17.16 -16.64 0.98
C PHE A 57 -16.48 -17.90 1.50
N ILE A 58 -16.25 -18.01 2.82
CA ILE A 58 -15.69 -19.21 3.43
C ILE A 58 -16.65 -20.40 3.29
N LYS A 59 -17.96 -20.18 3.51
CA LYS A 59 -18.97 -21.21 3.30
C LYS A 59 -18.97 -21.75 1.87
N LYS A 60 -18.77 -20.88 0.88
CA LYS A 60 -18.67 -21.29 -0.51
C LYS A 60 -17.41 -22.11 -0.80
N ILE A 61 -16.31 -21.89 -0.07
CA ILE A 61 -15.11 -22.76 -0.15
C ILE A 61 -15.46 -24.16 0.36
N THR A 62 -16.13 -24.29 1.52
CA THR A 62 -16.49 -25.62 2.09
C THR A 62 -17.39 -26.44 1.18
N THR A 63 -18.11 -25.82 0.26
CA THR A 63 -19.04 -26.47 -0.69
C THR A 63 -18.44 -26.58 -2.10
N GLY A 64 -17.15 -26.28 -2.30
CA GLY A 64 -16.48 -26.35 -3.60
C GLY A 64 -16.83 -25.22 -4.57
N ASN A 65 -17.65 -24.24 -4.15
CA ASN A 65 -18.08 -23.12 -5.01
C ASN A 65 -17.03 -21.98 -4.96
N LEU A 66 -15.82 -22.23 -5.47
CA LEU A 66 -14.72 -21.24 -5.48
C LEU A 66 -15.04 -20.03 -6.37
N ARG A 67 -15.79 -20.20 -7.48
CA ARG A 67 -16.24 -19.08 -8.31
C ARG A 67 -17.16 -18.15 -7.54
N GLY A 68 -18.16 -18.69 -6.84
CA GLY A 68 -19.08 -17.90 -6.02
C GLY A 68 -18.38 -17.26 -4.81
N SER A 69 -17.36 -17.94 -4.25
CA SER A 69 -16.51 -17.38 -3.19
C SER A 69 -15.75 -16.16 -3.68
N ALA A 70 -15.04 -16.27 -4.80
CA ALA A 70 -14.29 -15.15 -5.42
C ALA A 70 -15.22 -13.99 -5.81
N ARG A 71 -16.42 -14.28 -6.34
CA ARG A 71 -17.42 -13.26 -6.65
C ARG A 71 -17.79 -12.44 -5.41
N THR A 72 -18.11 -13.11 -4.29
CA THR A 72 -18.41 -12.42 -3.02
C THR A 72 -17.27 -11.48 -2.59
N ILE A 73 -16.02 -11.91 -2.75
CA ILE A 73 -14.86 -11.11 -2.43
C ILE A 73 -14.74 -9.89 -3.36
N PHE A 74 -14.74 -10.11 -4.68
CA PHE A 74 -14.51 -9.05 -5.65
C PHE A 74 -15.68 -8.04 -5.78
N GLU A 75 -16.91 -8.42 -5.46
CA GLU A 75 -18.04 -7.50 -5.35
C GLU A 75 -17.87 -6.51 -4.20
N ALA A 76 -17.27 -6.94 -3.10
CA ALA A 76 -16.98 -6.07 -1.97
C ALA A 76 -15.65 -5.32 -2.13
N ASN A 77 -14.62 -5.98 -2.67
CA ASN A 77 -13.27 -5.48 -2.79
C ASN A 77 -12.63 -5.93 -4.11
N ILE A 78 -12.58 -5.03 -5.09
CA ILE A 78 -11.99 -5.31 -6.41
C ILE A 78 -10.50 -5.69 -6.34
N LEU A 79 -9.79 -5.33 -5.27
CA LEU A 79 -8.41 -5.72 -4.99
C LEU A 79 -8.31 -6.82 -3.93
N GLY A 80 -9.29 -7.73 -3.92
CA GLY A 80 -9.35 -8.86 -2.98
C GLY A 80 -8.17 -9.81 -3.08
N HIS A 81 -7.56 -9.96 -4.25
CA HIS A 81 -6.36 -10.77 -4.46
C HIS A 81 -5.09 -10.13 -3.84
N SER A 82 -4.89 -8.81 -4.01
CA SER A 82 -3.85 -8.06 -3.32
C SER A 82 -4.06 -8.11 -1.81
N CYS A 83 -5.28 -7.81 -1.34
CA CYS A 83 -5.61 -7.79 0.09
C CYS A 83 -5.39 -9.15 0.77
N ALA A 84 -5.65 -10.25 0.08
CA ALA A 84 -5.36 -11.61 0.57
C ALA A 84 -3.86 -11.86 0.87
N ARG A 85 -2.97 -11.04 0.34
CA ARG A 85 -1.51 -11.14 0.50
C ARG A 85 -0.92 -10.11 1.44
N VAL A 86 -1.49 -8.90 1.45
CA VAL A 86 -0.82 -7.73 2.04
C VAL A 86 -1.61 -7.02 3.13
N CYS A 87 -2.88 -7.37 3.36
CA CYS A 87 -3.60 -6.83 4.52
C CYS A 87 -2.94 -7.28 5.83
N PRO A 88 -2.81 -6.39 6.82
CA PRO A 88 -2.44 -6.76 8.18
C PRO A 88 -3.63 -7.46 8.86
N VAL A 89 -3.87 -8.71 8.49
CA VAL A 89 -5.09 -9.45 8.86
C VAL A 89 -5.28 -9.60 10.36
N GLU A 90 -4.18 -9.63 11.14
CA GLU A 90 -4.20 -9.66 12.60
C GLU A 90 -4.67 -8.34 13.24
N ALA A 91 -4.55 -7.22 12.51
CA ALA A 91 -5.11 -5.94 12.93
C ALA A 91 -6.53 -5.71 12.37
N LEU A 92 -6.98 -6.55 11.45
CA LEU A 92 -8.26 -6.47 10.75
C LEU A 92 -9.11 -7.73 11.00
N CYS A 93 -9.45 -8.46 9.93
CA CYS A 93 -10.44 -9.53 9.95
C CYS A 93 -10.05 -10.73 10.84
N GLU A 94 -8.79 -11.19 10.81
CA GLU A 94 -8.34 -12.30 11.66
C GLU A 94 -8.22 -11.88 13.12
N GLY A 95 -7.75 -10.65 13.39
CA GLY A 95 -7.72 -10.08 14.74
C GLY A 95 -9.11 -9.96 15.38
N ALA A 96 -10.14 -9.71 14.58
CA ALA A 96 -11.53 -9.64 15.03
C ALA A 96 -12.24 -11.00 15.07
N CYS A 97 -11.58 -12.09 14.66
CA CYS A 97 -12.20 -13.42 14.66
C CYS A 97 -12.60 -13.84 16.08
N VAL A 98 -13.86 -14.30 16.27
CA VAL A 98 -14.37 -14.71 17.59
C VAL A 98 -13.57 -15.85 18.22
N LEU A 99 -12.86 -16.66 17.43
CA LEU A 99 -11.99 -17.72 17.96
C LEU A 99 -10.85 -17.16 18.82
N ASN A 100 -10.44 -15.90 18.65
CA ASN A 100 -9.46 -15.25 19.52
C ASN A 100 -9.98 -15.14 20.97
N GLN A 101 -11.29 -14.93 21.16
CA GLN A 101 -11.92 -14.84 22.49
C GLN A 101 -11.91 -16.19 23.22
N GLU A 102 -11.90 -17.29 22.45
CA GLU A 102 -11.81 -18.65 22.96
C GLU A 102 -10.36 -19.13 23.16
N HIS A 103 -9.39 -18.22 23.12
CA HIS A 103 -7.95 -18.54 23.14
C HIS A 103 -7.53 -19.56 22.08
N LYS A 104 -8.24 -19.61 20.96
CA LYS A 104 -7.96 -20.46 19.82
C LYS A 104 -7.33 -19.63 18.69
N ARG A 105 -6.56 -20.28 17.85
CA ARG A 105 -6.03 -19.64 16.65
C ARG A 105 -7.21 -19.15 15.76
N PRO A 106 -7.22 -17.89 15.30
CA PRO A 106 -8.24 -17.40 14.38
C PRO A 106 -8.25 -18.21 13.09
N VAL A 107 -9.34 -18.10 12.32
CA VAL A 107 -9.37 -18.62 10.95
C VAL A 107 -8.41 -17.80 10.11
N THR A 108 -7.57 -18.44 9.28
CA THR A 108 -6.67 -17.76 8.35
C THR A 108 -7.45 -17.23 7.14
N ILE A 109 -8.17 -16.13 7.38
CA ILE A 109 -9.13 -15.53 6.44
C ILE A 109 -8.43 -15.07 5.17
N GLY A 110 -7.26 -14.42 5.31
CA GLY A 110 -6.45 -13.96 4.18
C GLY A 110 -6.02 -15.12 3.27
N ALA A 111 -5.57 -16.23 3.85
CA ALA A 111 -5.18 -17.42 3.08
C ALA A 111 -6.37 -18.06 2.34
N LEU A 112 -7.55 -18.12 2.97
CA LEU A 112 -8.78 -18.60 2.33
C LEU A 112 -9.26 -17.65 1.22
N GLN A 113 -9.18 -16.34 1.43
CA GLN A 113 -9.47 -15.33 0.41
C GLN A 113 -8.56 -15.52 -0.80
N ARG A 114 -7.27 -15.79 -0.58
CA ARG A 114 -6.30 -16.10 -1.62
C ARG A 114 -6.68 -17.33 -2.42
N VAL A 115 -7.11 -18.41 -1.78
CA VAL A 115 -7.57 -19.64 -2.48
C VAL A 115 -8.66 -19.34 -3.49
N ALA A 116 -9.65 -18.55 -3.10
CA ALA A 116 -10.79 -18.22 -3.97
C ALA A 116 -10.37 -17.27 -5.11
N THR A 117 -9.61 -16.22 -4.80
CA THR A 117 -9.20 -15.21 -5.80
C THR A 117 -8.19 -15.78 -6.80
N ASP A 118 -7.20 -16.55 -6.35
CA ASP A 118 -6.26 -17.25 -7.21
C ASP A 118 -6.97 -18.22 -8.14
N HIS A 119 -7.97 -18.97 -7.64
CA HIS A 119 -8.71 -19.93 -8.46
C HIS A 119 -9.32 -19.31 -9.72
N VAL A 120 -9.94 -18.15 -9.60
CA VAL A 120 -10.59 -17.49 -10.74
C VAL A 120 -9.60 -16.74 -11.61
N LEU A 121 -8.60 -16.09 -11.02
CA LEU A 121 -7.61 -15.35 -11.79
C LEU A 121 -6.68 -16.29 -12.57
N ASP A 122 -6.24 -17.42 -11.99
CA ASP A 122 -5.42 -18.43 -12.68
C ASP A 122 -6.12 -19.04 -13.90
N ARG A 123 -7.45 -19.09 -13.89
CA ARG A 123 -8.27 -19.71 -14.93
C ARG A 123 -8.96 -18.70 -15.85
N GLY A 124 -8.75 -17.40 -15.64
CA GLY A 124 -9.43 -16.35 -16.40
C GLY A 124 -10.95 -16.35 -16.26
N ILE A 125 -11.49 -16.84 -15.12
CA ILE A 125 -12.92 -16.94 -14.88
C ILE A 125 -13.47 -15.55 -14.54
N ARG A 126 -14.38 -15.06 -15.36
CA ARG A 126 -15.11 -13.82 -15.07
C ARG A 126 -16.10 -14.02 -13.92
N VAL A 127 -16.04 -13.14 -12.94
CA VAL A 127 -16.93 -13.13 -11.76
C VAL A 127 -17.71 -11.81 -11.60
N LEU A 128 -17.26 -10.75 -12.30
CA LEU A 128 -17.91 -9.44 -12.33
C LEU A 128 -18.25 -9.06 -13.78
N GLU A 129 -19.28 -8.25 -13.93
CA GLU A 129 -19.72 -7.72 -15.21
C GLU A 129 -19.97 -6.21 -15.08
N ALA A 130 -19.75 -5.48 -16.18
CA ALA A 130 -20.12 -4.07 -16.27
C ALA A 130 -21.66 -3.93 -16.33
N GLY A 131 -22.16 -2.82 -15.80
CA GLY A 131 -23.57 -2.46 -15.94
C GLY A 131 -23.91 -1.98 -17.35
N SER A 132 -25.21 -1.90 -17.66
CA SER A 132 -25.68 -1.30 -18.92
C SER A 132 -25.22 0.16 -19.01
N PRO A 133 -24.67 0.62 -20.16
CA PRO A 133 -24.19 1.99 -20.31
C PRO A 133 -25.27 3.02 -19.97
N ASN A 134 -24.96 3.95 -19.08
CA ASN A 134 -25.84 5.04 -18.65
C ASN A 134 -25.55 6.39 -19.37
N GLY A 135 -24.61 6.39 -20.33
CA GLY A 135 -24.22 7.58 -21.10
C GLY A 135 -23.34 8.59 -20.37
N ARG A 136 -22.98 8.35 -19.11
CA ARG A 136 -22.19 9.27 -18.29
C ARG A 136 -20.74 8.82 -18.20
N ARG A 137 -19.84 9.80 -18.03
CA ARG A 137 -18.38 9.61 -17.99
C ARG A 137 -17.81 10.10 -16.68
N VAL A 138 -16.84 9.38 -16.13
CA VAL A 138 -16.06 9.81 -14.97
C VAL A 138 -14.58 9.73 -15.31
N ALA A 139 -13.87 10.83 -15.05
CA ALA A 139 -12.42 10.89 -15.16
C ALA A 139 -11.79 10.64 -13.79
N LEU A 140 -10.74 9.82 -13.72
CA LEU A 140 -10.03 9.51 -12.49
C LEU A 140 -8.55 9.85 -12.65
N VAL A 141 -7.96 10.47 -11.65
CA VAL A 141 -6.54 10.86 -11.64
C VAL A 141 -5.76 9.97 -10.69
N GLY A 142 -4.77 9.25 -11.25
CA GLY A 142 -3.98 8.22 -10.57
C GLY A 142 -4.60 6.83 -10.68
N ALA A 143 -3.80 5.81 -11.01
CA ALA A 143 -4.21 4.41 -11.16
C ALA A 143 -3.78 3.58 -9.95
N GLY A 144 -4.13 4.05 -8.74
CA GLY A 144 -3.93 3.34 -7.49
C GLY A 144 -5.20 2.64 -6.98
N PRO A 145 -5.13 1.98 -5.81
CA PRO A 145 -6.23 1.23 -5.21
C PRO A 145 -7.55 2.00 -5.08
N ALA A 146 -7.50 3.28 -4.69
CA ALA A 146 -8.72 4.10 -4.55
C ALA A 146 -9.43 4.30 -5.89
N SER A 147 -8.68 4.63 -6.95
CA SER A 147 -9.24 4.79 -8.29
C SER A 147 -9.78 3.47 -8.84
N PHE A 148 -9.15 2.35 -8.55
CA PHE A 148 -9.67 1.04 -8.97
C PHE A 148 -10.96 0.68 -8.23
N GLY A 149 -11.05 0.98 -6.91
CA GLY A 149 -12.27 0.82 -6.14
C GLY A 149 -13.42 1.68 -6.70
N CYS A 150 -13.14 2.94 -7.00
CA CYS A 150 -14.11 3.86 -7.57
C CYS A 150 -14.54 3.46 -8.99
N ALA A 151 -13.57 3.20 -9.88
CA ALA A 151 -13.85 2.88 -11.28
C ALA A 151 -14.59 1.54 -11.45
N ALA A 152 -14.22 0.52 -10.67
CA ALA A 152 -14.89 -0.79 -10.74
C ALA A 152 -16.36 -0.70 -10.30
N GLU A 153 -16.65 0.04 -9.22
CA GLU A 153 -18.03 0.24 -8.76
C GLU A 153 -18.83 1.04 -9.79
N LEU A 154 -18.28 2.14 -10.30
CA LEU A 154 -18.91 2.96 -11.33
C LEU A 154 -19.15 2.18 -12.64
N ALA A 155 -18.19 1.37 -13.08
CA ALA A 155 -18.35 0.53 -14.27
C ALA A 155 -19.48 -0.50 -14.10
N ARG A 156 -19.66 -1.04 -12.90
CA ARG A 156 -20.80 -1.93 -12.58
C ARG A 156 -22.14 -1.20 -12.56
N LEU A 157 -22.14 0.11 -12.33
CA LEU A 157 -23.30 1.02 -12.44
C LEU A 157 -23.50 1.56 -13.87
N GLY A 158 -22.68 1.15 -14.84
CA GLY A 158 -22.83 1.51 -16.25
C GLY A 158 -22.12 2.81 -16.66
N TYR A 159 -21.27 3.37 -15.82
CA TYR A 159 -20.48 4.57 -16.15
C TYR A 159 -19.27 4.22 -17.03
N ALA A 160 -18.97 5.08 -18.01
CA ALA A 160 -17.71 5.03 -18.73
C ALA A 160 -16.60 5.67 -17.91
N CYS A 161 -15.67 4.87 -17.40
CA CYS A 161 -14.57 5.32 -16.55
C CYS A 161 -13.26 5.41 -17.32
N ARG A 162 -12.52 6.51 -17.15
CA ARG A 162 -11.17 6.70 -17.71
C ARG A 162 -10.22 7.14 -16.61
N ILE A 163 -9.16 6.35 -16.40
CA ILE A 163 -8.10 6.61 -15.42
C ILE A 163 -6.88 7.16 -16.15
N TYR A 164 -6.33 8.25 -15.64
CA TYR A 164 -5.08 8.87 -16.12
C TYR A 164 -3.97 8.61 -15.11
N GLU A 165 -2.87 8.02 -15.56
CA GLU A 165 -1.75 7.62 -14.70
C GLU A 165 -0.44 8.11 -15.30
N ARG A 166 0.36 8.83 -14.49
CA ARG A 166 1.68 9.37 -14.92
C ARG A 166 2.71 8.30 -15.23
N ARG A 167 2.65 7.15 -14.54
CA ARG A 167 3.51 6.01 -14.81
C ARG A 167 2.97 5.19 -15.99
N THR A 168 3.87 4.57 -16.74
CA THR A 168 3.47 3.67 -17.84
C THR A 168 2.78 2.42 -17.31
N VAL A 169 3.18 1.93 -16.12
CA VAL A 169 2.62 0.75 -15.47
C VAL A 169 1.69 1.21 -14.34
N PRO A 170 0.38 0.90 -14.43
CA PRO A 170 -0.60 1.27 -13.40
C PRO A 170 -0.50 0.37 -12.17
N GLY A 171 -1.22 0.73 -11.10
CA GLY A 171 -1.36 -0.06 -9.87
C GLY A 171 -0.96 0.68 -8.60
N GLY A 172 -0.41 1.89 -8.71
CA GLY A 172 0.03 2.67 -7.56
C GLY A 172 1.03 1.89 -6.70
N LEU A 173 0.91 1.98 -5.37
CA LEU A 173 1.83 1.30 -4.46
C LEU A 173 1.72 -0.25 -4.52
N ASN A 174 0.59 -0.82 -4.97
CA ASN A 174 0.49 -2.27 -5.17
C ASN A 174 1.53 -2.78 -6.18
N THR A 175 1.78 -2.01 -7.24
CA THR A 175 2.76 -2.36 -8.27
C THR A 175 4.16 -1.81 -7.95
N HIS A 176 4.25 -0.70 -7.20
CA HIS A 176 5.51 0.05 -7.07
C HIS A 176 6.04 0.21 -5.65
N GLY A 177 5.25 -0.07 -4.60
CA GLY A 177 5.64 0.30 -3.21
C GLY A 177 5.53 -0.81 -2.17
N ILE A 178 4.83 -1.91 -2.44
CA ILE A 178 4.73 -3.05 -1.54
C ILE A 178 5.91 -4.00 -1.79
N ALA A 179 6.54 -4.49 -0.72
CA ALA A 179 7.70 -5.38 -0.83
C ALA A 179 7.44 -6.62 -1.71
N ALA A 180 8.44 -7.00 -2.51
CA ALA A 180 8.34 -8.08 -3.50
C ALA A 180 8.08 -9.46 -2.87
N TYR A 181 8.54 -9.70 -1.64
CA TYR A 181 8.29 -10.93 -0.90
C TYR A 181 6.85 -11.03 -0.33
N LYS A 182 6.11 -9.91 -0.24
CA LYS A 182 4.69 -9.89 0.10
C LYS A 182 3.83 -10.08 -1.15
N MET A 183 4.14 -9.34 -2.21
CA MET A 183 3.41 -9.40 -3.47
C MET A 183 4.28 -8.90 -4.63
N ARG A 184 4.51 -9.73 -5.62
CA ARG A 184 5.22 -9.35 -6.85
C ARG A 184 4.35 -8.48 -7.76
N ALA A 185 4.96 -7.66 -8.62
CA ALA A 185 4.22 -6.78 -9.53
C ALA A 185 3.23 -7.51 -10.46
N PRO A 186 3.58 -8.68 -11.05
CA PRO A 186 2.62 -9.43 -11.88
C PRO A 186 1.32 -9.78 -11.16
N GLU A 187 1.37 -10.07 -9.85
CA GLU A 187 0.16 -10.37 -9.07
C GLU A 187 -0.76 -9.15 -8.94
N ALA A 188 -0.18 -7.96 -8.70
CA ALA A 188 -0.95 -6.72 -8.67
C ALA A 188 -1.56 -6.37 -10.03
N LEU A 189 -0.85 -6.65 -11.12
CA LEU A 189 -1.31 -6.37 -12.48
C LEU A 189 -2.50 -7.26 -12.91
N ARG A 190 -2.70 -8.43 -12.32
CA ARG A 190 -3.88 -9.27 -12.58
C ARG A 190 -5.18 -8.57 -12.20
N GLU A 191 -5.17 -7.77 -11.13
CA GLU A 191 -6.35 -7.00 -10.72
C GLU A 191 -6.52 -5.74 -11.58
N VAL A 192 -5.46 -5.18 -12.11
CA VAL A 192 -5.55 -4.12 -13.14
C VAL A 192 -6.31 -4.65 -14.37
N GLU A 193 -5.99 -5.86 -14.81
CA GLU A 193 -6.70 -6.50 -15.92
C GLU A 193 -8.15 -6.85 -15.57
N LEU A 194 -8.42 -7.22 -14.31
CA LEU A 194 -9.79 -7.42 -13.83
C LEU A 194 -10.60 -6.10 -13.95
N VAL A 195 -10.02 -4.96 -13.53
CA VAL A 195 -10.66 -3.64 -13.67
C VAL A 195 -10.87 -3.28 -15.15
N ARG A 196 -9.86 -3.53 -16.02
CA ARG A 196 -10.01 -3.32 -17.47
C ARG A 196 -11.11 -4.16 -18.09
N SER A 197 -11.30 -5.39 -17.61
CA SER A 197 -12.35 -6.29 -18.08
C SER A 197 -13.77 -5.78 -17.86
N LEU A 198 -13.95 -4.79 -16.97
CA LEU A 198 -15.19 -4.05 -16.74
C LEU A 198 -15.40 -2.87 -17.70
N GLY A 199 -14.52 -2.70 -18.70
CA GLY A 199 -14.59 -1.60 -19.64
C GLY A 199 -13.91 -0.30 -19.17
N VAL A 200 -13.17 -0.33 -18.07
CA VAL A 200 -12.42 0.83 -17.59
C VAL A 200 -11.20 1.09 -18.48
N GLU A 201 -11.12 2.28 -19.08
CA GLU A 201 -9.96 2.72 -19.83
C GLU A 201 -8.85 3.24 -18.89
N ILE A 202 -7.64 2.73 -19.04
CA ILE A 202 -6.47 3.17 -18.25
C ILE A 202 -5.41 3.71 -19.20
N ARG A 203 -5.13 5.01 -19.08
CA ARG A 203 -4.10 5.74 -19.85
C ARG A 203 -2.86 5.91 -19.00
N GLY A 204 -1.91 4.99 -19.15
CA GLY A 204 -0.58 5.11 -18.55
C GLY A 204 0.33 6.05 -19.32
N GLY A 205 1.30 6.66 -18.62
CA GLY A 205 2.24 7.63 -19.20
C GLY A 205 1.61 9.01 -19.46
N VAL A 206 0.47 9.32 -18.86
CA VAL A 206 -0.22 10.62 -18.98
C VAL A 206 -0.25 11.33 -17.64
N GLU A 207 0.46 12.43 -17.53
CA GLU A 207 0.55 13.25 -16.32
C GLU A 207 -0.48 14.39 -16.36
N VAL A 208 -1.46 14.31 -15.48
CA VAL A 208 -2.48 15.37 -15.33
C VAL A 208 -1.83 16.62 -14.74
N GLY A 209 -2.11 17.77 -15.34
CA GLY A 209 -1.46 19.04 -15.04
C GLY A 209 -0.26 19.35 -15.94
N LYS A 210 0.14 18.40 -16.80
CA LYS A 210 1.22 18.56 -17.78
C LYS A 210 0.75 18.17 -19.19
N ASP A 211 0.33 16.92 -19.38
CA ASP A 211 -0.08 16.38 -20.68
C ASP A 211 -1.58 16.60 -20.95
N VAL A 212 -2.39 16.68 -19.90
CA VAL A 212 -3.82 16.99 -19.91
C VAL A 212 -4.16 17.85 -18.69
N THR A 213 -5.00 18.88 -18.85
CA THR A 213 -5.37 19.76 -17.74
C THR A 213 -6.61 19.26 -16.98
N ILE A 214 -6.80 19.73 -15.74
CA ILE A 214 -8.02 19.44 -14.96
C ILE A 214 -9.26 20.00 -15.65
N GLU A 215 -9.16 21.18 -16.27
CA GLU A 215 -10.24 21.84 -17.01
C GLU A 215 -10.70 20.99 -18.20
N GLN A 216 -9.73 20.42 -18.95
CA GLN A 216 -10.05 19.49 -20.04
C GLN A 216 -10.78 18.26 -19.50
N LEU A 217 -10.29 17.62 -18.43
CA LEU A 217 -10.97 16.47 -17.84
C LEU A 217 -12.38 16.79 -17.38
N ARG A 218 -12.59 17.97 -16.75
CA ARG A 218 -13.91 18.42 -16.30
C ARG A 218 -14.85 18.79 -17.44
N SER A 219 -14.35 19.16 -18.60
CA SER A 219 -15.17 19.43 -19.79
C SER A 219 -15.62 18.14 -20.50
N GLU A 220 -14.83 17.06 -20.40
CA GLU A 220 -15.08 15.78 -21.06
C GLU A 220 -15.84 14.76 -20.19
N ALA A 221 -15.88 14.97 -18.88
CA ALA A 221 -16.48 14.06 -17.91
C ALA A 221 -17.51 14.76 -17.00
N ASN A 222 -18.48 13.99 -16.52
CA ASN A 222 -19.53 14.46 -15.62
C ASN A 222 -19.05 14.59 -14.17
N ALA A 223 -18.02 13.86 -13.79
CA ALA A 223 -17.35 13.92 -12.49
C ALA A 223 -15.85 13.63 -12.60
N LEU A 224 -15.11 14.14 -11.61
CA LEU A 224 -13.66 13.92 -11.47
C LEU A 224 -13.37 13.25 -10.13
N PHE A 225 -12.60 12.15 -10.12
CA PHE A 225 -12.12 11.51 -8.91
C PHE A 225 -10.60 11.67 -8.76
N LEU A 226 -10.16 12.07 -7.57
CA LEU A 226 -8.75 12.25 -7.22
C LEU A 226 -8.27 11.07 -6.38
N GLY A 227 -7.57 10.13 -7.01
CA GLY A 227 -6.90 8.99 -6.37
C GLY A 227 -5.38 9.09 -6.49
N ILE A 228 -4.84 10.31 -6.29
CA ILE A 228 -3.44 10.66 -6.59
C ILE A 228 -2.43 10.11 -5.58
N GLY A 229 -2.88 9.56 -4.45
CA GLY A 229 -2.02 9.05 -3.39
C GLY A 229 -1.22 10.14 -2.69
N LEU A 230 -0.01 9.80 -2.23
CA LEU A 230 0.96 10.72 -1.65
C LEU A 230 2.10 11.02 -2.64
N GLY A 231 2.94 11.99 -2.28
CA GLY A 231 4.14 12.37 -3.03
C GLY A 231 5.34 11.46 -2.74
N PRO A 232 6.55 11.87 -3.14
CA PRO A 232 7.79 11.16 -2.84
C PRO A 232 8.07 11.12 -1.32
N THR A 233 9.08 10.34 -0.92
CA THR A 233 9.57 10.31 0.47
C THR A 233 10.01 11.71 0.91
N GLU A 234 9.71 12.06 2.16
CA GLU A 234 10.18 13.31 2.74
C GLU A 234 11.70 13.32 2.89
N SER A 235 12.33 14.48 2.58
CA SER A 235 13.74 14.72 2.83
C SER A 235 14.00 14.93 4.33
N LEU A 236 15.10 14.42 4.83
CA LEU A 236 15.58 14.70 6.19
C LEU A 236 16.09 16.14 6.35
N ARG A 237 16.44 16.80 5.24
CA ARG A 237 17.02 18.15 5.18
C ARG A 237 18.29 18.27 6.01
N ILE A 238 19.13 17.25 5.97
CA ILE A 238 20.44 17.23 6.62
C ILE A 238 21.56 17.22 5.59
N PRO A 239 22.77 17.68 5.94
CA PRO A 239 23.90 17.70 5.02
C PRO A 239 24.23 16.30 4.47
N GLY A 240 24.57 16.23 3.19
CA GLY A 240 25.03 15.01 2.52
C GLY A 240 23.92 14.09 1.96
N GLU A 241 22.65 14.50 1.95
CA GLU A 241 21.58 13.71 1.33
C GLU A 241 21.78 13.43 -0.17
N ASN A 242 22.60 14.23 -0.84
CA ASN A 242 22.94 14.08 -2.26
C ASN A 242 24.12 13.14 -2.52
N LEU A 243 24.74 12.56 -1.49
CA LEU A 243 25.84 11.60 -1.67
C LEU A 243 25.36 10.33 -2.38
N SER A 244 26.21 9.82 -3.28
CA SER A 244 25.96 8.50 -3.88
C SER A 244 25.89 7.43 -2.80
N GLY A 245 24.81 6.64 -2.78
CA GLY A 245 24.52 5.65 -1.73
C GLY A 245 23.41 6.10 -0.77
N VAL A 246 22.97 7.37 -0.80
CA VAL A 246 21.73 7.80 -0.12
C VAL A 246 20.59 7.63 -1.11
N VAL A 247 19.56 6.86 -0.75
CA VAL A 247 18.44 6.49 -1.63
C VAL A 247 17.09 6.63 -0.93
N ASP A 248 16.09 6.91 -1.73
CA ASP A 248 14.68 6.93 -1.33
C ASP A 248 14.13 5.50 -1.18
N ALA A 249 13.40 5.22 -0.09
CA ALA A 249 12.87 3.87 0.19
C ALA A 249 11.86 3.40 -0.86
N LEU A 250 10.97 4.27 -1.33
CA LEU A 250 9.98 3.90 -2.33
C LEU A 250 10.64 3.62 -3.68
N HIS A 251 11.64 4.44 -4.06
CA HIS A 251 12.42 4.18 -5.26
C HIS A 251 13.19 2.86 -5.17
N PHE A 252 13.79 2.56 -4.01
CA PHE A 252 14.49 1.30 -3.77
C PHE A 252 13.54 0.09 -3.91
N ILE A 253 12.36 0.16 -3.27
CA ILE A 253 11.34 -0.90 -3.34
C ILE A 253 10.80 -1.05 -4.77
N ASP A 254 10.53 0.06 -5.47
CA ASP A 254 10.04 0.06 -6.85
C ASP A 254 11.00 -0.67 -7.78
N ARG A 255 12.28 -0.39 -7.68
CA ARG A 255 13.32 -1.08 -8.46
C ARG A 255 13.35 -2.57 -8.20
N ILE A 256 13.33 -2.99 -6.92
CA ILE A 256 13.32 -4.42 -6.54
C ILE A 256 12.10 -5.13 -7.10
N LYS A 257 10.97 -4.44 -7.14
CA LYS A 257 9.70 -5.01 -7.59
C LYS A 257 9.58 -5.13 -9.11
N ASN A 258 10.22 -4.23 -9.84
CA ASN A 258 10.03 -4.07 -11.28
C ASN A 258 11.27 -4.36 -12.14
N GLU A 259 12.44 -4.56 -11.52
CA GLU A 259 13.67 -4.94 -12.20
C GLU A 259 14.16 -6.33 -11.75
N PRO A 260 14.96 -7.04 -12.56
CA PRO A 260 15.61 -8.27 -12.11
C PRO A 260 16.51 -8.03 -10.89
N PHE A 261 16.45 -8.87 -9.87
CA PHE A 261 17.21 -8.71 -8.62
C PHE A 261 18.71 -8.52 -8.85
N ARG A 262 19.31 -9.19 -9.84
CA ARG A 262 20.73 -9.02 -10.19
C ARG A 262 21.10 -7.61 -10.66
N ARG A 263 20.13 -6.80 -11.10
CA ARG A 263 20.35 -5.40 -11.49
C ARG A 263 20.28 -4.41 -10.33
N ILE A 264 19.81 -4.87 -9.17
CA ILE A 264 19.66 -4.01 -7.99
C ILE A 264 20.96 -4.02 -7.20
N ASP A 265 21.65 -2.89 -7.18
CA ASP A 265 22.81 -2.72 -6.32
C ASP A 265 22.34 -2.42 -4.89
N VAL A 266 22.85 -3.18 -3.94
CA VAL A 266 22.66 -2.96 -2.50
C VAL A 266 24.04 -2.84 -1.84
N GLY A 267 24.16 -1.96 -0.84
CA GLY A 267 25.37 -1.80 -0.07
C GLY A 267 25.68 -3.06 0.77
N ARG A 268 26.94 -3.25 1.15
CA ARG A 268 27.31 -4.32 2.11
C ARG A 268 26.80 -3.98 3.50
N THR A 269 26.93 -2.72 3.88
CA THR A 269 26.47 -2.18 5.16
C THR A 269 25.39 -1.15 4.90
N VAL A 270 24.15 -1.47 5.21
CA VAL A 270 22.97 -0.63 4.94
C VAL A 270 22.42 -0.05 6.23
N VAL A 271 22.10 1.23 6.21
CA VAL A 271 21.34 1.88 7.28
C VAL A 271 20.00 2.34 6.69
N VAL A 272 18.89 1.93 7.32
CA VAL A 272 17.55 2.42 6.98
C VAL A 272 17.09 3.41 8.05
N ILE A 273 16.59 4.56 7.65
CA ILE A 273 16.19 5.65 8.55
C ILE A 273 14.65 5.69 8.63
N GLY A 274 14.12 5.46 9.82
CA GLY A 274 12.69 5.34 10.09
C GLY A 274 12.32 3.95 10.60
N ALA A 275 11.10 3.75 11.12
CA ALA A 275 10.64 2.45 11.65
C ALA A 275 9.18 2.14 11.27
N GLY A 276 8.62 2.78 10.26
CA GLY A 276 7.30 2.42 9.69
C GLY A 276 7.36 1.22 8.75
N ASN A 277 6.23 0.74 8.26
CA ASN A 277 6.13 -0.41 7.36
C ASN A 277 7.06 -0.29 6.14
N THR A 278 7.16 0.88 5.51
CA THR A 278 8.07 1.13 4.38
C THR A 278 9.55 0.93 4.77
N SER A 279 9.92 1.33 5.99
CA SER A 279 11.29 1.14 6.50
C SER A 279 11.58 -0.35 6.72
N VAL A 280 10.64 -1.07 7.31
CA VAL A 280 10.74 -2.52 7.52
C VAL A 280 10.84 -3.24 6.19
N ASP A 281 10.01 -2.89 5.22
CA ASP A 281 10.04 -3.44 3.87
C ASP A 281 11.38 -3.21 3.17
N ALA A 282 11.92 -1.98 3.26
CA ALA A 282 13.21 -1.65 2.67
C ALA A 282 14.37 -2.39 3.35
N ALA A 283 14.36 -2.48 4.68
CA ALA A 283 15.41 -3.16 5.45
C ALA A 283 15.42 -4.68 5.17
N THR A 284 14.25 -5.31 5.21
CA THR A 284 14.10 -6.74 4.91
C THR A 284 14.56 -7.05 3.49
N GLN A 285 14.16 -6.24 2.50
CA GLN A 285 14.57 -6.44 1.11
C GLN A 285 16.08 -6.20 0.91
N ALA A 286 16.68 -5.20 1.57
CA ALA A 286 18.12 -5.00 1.52
C ALA A 286 18.88 -6.24 2.05
N LYS A 287 18.41 -6.82 3.15
CA LYS A 287 18.98 -8.05 3.70
C LYS A 287 18.83 -9.22 2.75
N ARG A 288 17.66 -9.41 2.16
CA ARG A 288 17.35 -10.49 1.21
C ARG A 288 18.07 -10.35 -0.13
N LEU A 289 18.48 -9.13 -0.51
CA LEU A 289 19.36 -8.88 -1.65
C LEU A 289 20.83 -9.22 -1.39
N GLY A 290 21.23 -9.50 -0.15
CA GLY A 290 22.59 -9.94 0.19
C GLY A 290 23.40 -8.88 0.97
N ALA A 291 22.80 -7.83 1.51
CA ALA A 291 23.48 -6.93 2.42
C ALA A 291 24.00 -7.72 3.66
N GLU A 292 25.29 -7.53 3.99
CA GLU A 292 25.93 -8.24 5.10
C GLU A 292 25.38 -7.73 6.45
N SER A 293 25.23 -6.43 6.58
CA SER A 293 24.67 -5.78 7.77
C SER A 293 23.58 -4.79 7.38
N VAL A 294 22.42 -4.91 8.02
CA VAL A 294 21.31 -3.94 7.87
C VAL A 294 20.90 -3.43 9.25
N ARG A 295 20.93 -2.11 9.43
CA ARG A 295 20.51 -1.45 10.67
C ARG A 295 19.38 -0.48 10.38
N VAL A 296 18.34 -0.53 11.21
CA VAL A 296 17.26 0.46 11.22
C VAL A 296 17.54 1.49 12.32
N VAL A 297 17.73 2.74 11.94
CA VAL A 297 17.93 3.85 12.89
C VAL A 297 16.60 4.52 13.17
N TYR A 298 16.21 4.57 14.43
CA TYR A 298 14.95 5.14 14.85
C TYR A 298 15.10 6.09 16.05
N ARG A 299 14.47 7.27 15.93
CA ARG A 299 14.60 8.35 16.93
C ARG A 299 13.82 8.15 18.22
N ARG A 300 13.03 7.07 18.34
CA ARG A 300 12.25 6.71 19.52
C ARG A 300 12.63 5.32 20.01
N GLY A 301 11.92 4.82 21.03
CA GLY A 301 12.10 3.50 21.59
C GLY A 301 11.36 2.39 20.81
N PRO A 302 11.57 1.13 21.21
CA PRO A 302 10.91 -0.02 20.60
C PRO A 302 9.37 0.02 20.75
N GLU A 303 8.89 0.61 21.84
CA GLU A 303 7.46 0.78 22.12
C GLU A 303 6.76 1.79 21.17
N ASP A 304 7.54 2.61 20.46
CA ASP A 304 7.05 3.61 19.53
C ASP A 304 7.18 3.16 18.06
N VAL A 305 7.55 1.92 17.79
CA VAL A 305 7.66 1.40 16.41
C VAL A 305 6.26 1.37 15.78
N PRO A 306 6.01 2.15 14.71
CA PRO A 306 4.68 2.23 14.11
C PRO A 306 4.40 1.10 13.10
N ALA A 307 5.42 0.30 12.75
CA ALA A 307 5.24 -0.86 11.87
C ALA A 307 4.44 -1.97 12.58
N TYR A 308 3.74 -2.79 11.82
CA TYR A 308 3.05 -3.95 12.35
C TYR A 308 4.02 -4.90 13.03
N HIS A 309 3.60 -5.47 14.15
CA HIS A 309 4.47 -6.30 15.00
C HIS A 309 5.04 -7.49 14.24
N TYR A 310 4.23 -8.19 13.45
CA TYR A 310 4.68 -9.33 12.67
C TYR A 310 5.74 -8.95 11.61
N GLU A 311 5.62 -7.76 10.99
CA GLU A 311 6.63 -7.26 10.04
C GLU A 311 7.94 -6.90 10.73
N TYR A 312 7.83 -6.25 11.90
CA TYR A 312 8.98 -5.95 12.74
C TYR A 312 9.74 -7.24 13.16
N GLU A 313 9.01 -8.26 13.61
CA GLU A 313 9.62 -9.55 14.00
C GLU A 313 10.18 -10.31 12.78
N LEU A 314 9.53 -10.24 11.62
CA LEU A 314 10.06 -10.79 10.36
C LEU A 314 11.41 -10.17 10.01
N ALA A 315 11.53 -8.83 10.05
CA ALA A 315 12.79 -8.15 9.77
C ALA A 315 13.91 -8.57 10.75
N LYS A 316 13.59 -8.71 12.04
CA LYS A 316 14.54 -9.22 13.04
C LYS A 316 14.96 -10.65 12.75
N SER A 317 14.04 -11.51 12.37
CA SER A 317 14.36 -12.91 12.00
C SER A 317 15.24 -12.99 10.76
N ASP A 318 15.15 -12.04 9.83
CA ASP A 318 16.06 -11.90 8.69
C ASP A 318 17.43 -11.30 9.08
N GLY A 319 17.62 -10.91 10.35
CA GLY A 319 18.88 -10.39 10.88
C GLY A 319 19.02 -8.86 10.76
N VAL A 320 17.92 -8.14 10.66
CA VAL A 320 17.91 -6.66 10.75
C VAL A 320 18.08 -6.23 12.22
N VAL A 321 19.00 -5.31 12.47
CA VAL A 321 19.28 -4.78 13.82
C VAL A 321 18.68 -3.39 13.98
N TYR A 322 17.94 -3.15 15.07
CA TYR A 322 17.35 -1.84 15.36
C TYR A 322 18.25 -1.04 16.31
N VAL A 323 18.50 0.22 15.95
CA VAL A 323 19.26 1.20 16.72
C VAL A 323 18.29 2.29 17.16
N PHE A 324 17.72 2.11 18.34
CA PHE A 324 16.73 3.02 18.93
C PHE A 324 17.36 4.26 19.53
N HIS A 325 16.54 5.26 19.84
CA HIS A 325 16.94 6.53 20.46
C HIS A 325 18.08 7.19 19.71
N THR A 326 18.03 7.18 18.37
CA THR A 326 19.11 7.64 17.51
C THR A 326 18.54 8.42 16.33
N LEU A 327 19.03 9.66 16.16
CA LEU A 327 18.59 10.59 15.12
C LEU A 327 19.76 10.91 14.20
N PRO A 328 19.68 10.71 12.89
CA PRO A 328 20.71 11.14 11.94
C PRO A 328 20.75 12.67 11.85
N VAL A 329 21.97 13.22 11.78
CA VAL A 329 22.20 14.66 11.67
C VAL A 329 23.03 15.03 10.44
N ARG A 330 23.78 14.09 9.88
CA ARG A 330 24.57 14.32 8.67
C ARG A 330 24.99 13.01 8.01
N PHE A 331 25.00 12.96 6.68
CA PHE A 331 25.65 11.92 5.91
C PHE A 331 27.12 12.31 5.63
N LEU A 332 28.03 11.36 5.78
CA LEU A 332 29.47 11.58 5.67
C LEU A 332 30.03 10.84 4.45
N GLY A 333 30.88 11.51 3.68
CA GLY A 333 31.56 10.92 2.54
C GLY A 333 32.13 11.99 1.61
N ASP A 334 32.94 11.55 0.66
CA ASP A 334 33.44 12.35 -0.43
C ASP A 334 32.88 11.79 -1.74
N GLY A 335 31.84 12.42 -2.27
CA GLY A 335 31.06 11.96 -3.44
C GLY A 335 30.25 10.68 -3.21
N ALA A 336 30.68 9.80 -2.31
CA ALA A 336 29.95 8.58 -1.94
C ALA A 336 29.85 8.44 -0.42
N LEU A 337 28.73 7.90 0.05
CA LEU A 337 28.46 7.66 1.47
C LEU A 337 29.47 6.68 2.08
N THR A 338 29.96 7.01 3.28
CA THR A 338 30.87 6.16 4.08
C THR A 338 30.37 5.95 5.50
N ALA A 339 29.56 6.87 6.03
CA ALA A 339 28.97 6.76 7.36
C ALA A 339 27.80 7.74 7.51
N ILE A 340 26.99 7.53 8.54
CA ILE A 340 26.02 8.50 9.03
C ILE A 340 26.44 8.98 10.41
N GLU A 341 26.46 10.29 10.61
CA GLU A 341 26.59 10.89 11.92
C GLU A 341 25.22 11.03 12.54
N CYS A 342 25.08 10.55 13.75
CA CYS A 342 23.83 10.55 14.51
C CYS A 342 24.06 11.15 15.90
N VAL A 343 22.96 11.52 16.56
CA VAL A 343 22.94 11.88 17.99
C VAL A 343 21.97 10.98 18.73
N ARG A 344 22.20 10.77 20.02
CA ARG A 344 21.22 10.11 20.89
C ARG A 344 20.01 11.00 21.09
N THR A 345 18.87 10.39 21.36
CA THR A 345 17.63 11.10 21.64
C THR A 345 16.99 10.62 22.92
N GLU A 346 16.26 11.53 23.54
CA GLU A 346 15.35 11.25 24.64
C GLU A 346 13.92 11.55 24.21
N VAL A 347 12.97 10.72 24.69
CA VAL A 347 11.54 10.92 24.48
C VAL A 347 10.95 11.51 25.75
N THR A 348 10.44 12.73 25.66
CA THR A 348 9.73 13.41 26.76
C THR A 348 8.27 13.59 26.41
N THR A 349 7.40 13.70 27.41
CA THR A 349 5.99 14.00 27.19
C THR A 349 5.73 15.46 27.56
N ASP A 350 5.09 16.23 26.66
CA ASP A 350 4.71 17.60 26.94
C ASP A 350 3.46 17.67 27.85
N GLU A 351 3.09 18.88 28.30
CA GLU A 351 1.93 19.13 29.16
C GLU A 351 0.59 18.68 28.54
N LYS A 352 0.55 18.50 27.20
CA LYS A 352 -0.62 18.02 26.46
C LYS A 352 -0.57 16.52 26.18
N GLY A 353 0.35 15.78 26.80
CA GLY A 353 0.51 14.33 26.64
C GLY A 353 1.20 13.93 25.31
N ARG A 354 1.77 14.86 24.53
CA ARG A 354 2.42 14.55 23.26
C ARG A 354 3.86 14.14 23.49
N ARG A 355 4.25 13.04 22.89
CA ARG A 355 5.64 12.52 22.94
C ARG A 355 6.56 13.34 22.03
N MET A 356 7.50 14.05 22.64
CA MET A 356 8.49 14.90 21.99
C MET A 356 9.85 14.19 21.98
N VAL A 357 10.56 14.30 20.86
CA VAL A 357 11.92 13.78 20.72
C VAL A 357 12.90 14.93 20.83
N ARG A 358 13.90 14.81 21.72
CA ARG A 358 14.97 15.79 21.90
C ARG A 358 16.33 15.14 21.66
N ALA A 359 17.19 15.82 20.91
CA ALA A 359 18.58 15.41 20.77
C ALA A 359 19.34 15.63 22.09
N VAL A 360 20.21 14.70 22.45
CA VAL A 360 21.10 14.80 23.61
C VAL A 360 22.41 15.45 23.13
N PRO A 361 22.76 16.67 23.59
CA PRO A 361 24.01 17.32 23.20
C PRO A 361 25.24 16.51 23.62
N GLY A 362 26.29 16.52 22.78
CA GLY A 362 27.53 15.80 23.07
C GLY A 362 27.43 14.27 22.97
N SER A 363 26.38 13.75 22.34
CA SER A 363 26.15 12.32 22.18
C SER A 363 26.38 11.81 20.76
N GLU A 364 27.15 12.58 19.98
CA GLU A 364 27.45 12.27 18.57
C GLU A 364 28.08 10.88 18.44
N LEU A 365 27.56 10.11 17.49
CA LEU A 365 28.10 8.80 17.14
C LEU A 365 28.11 8.65 15.62
N ARG A 366 29.02 7.82 15.13
CA ARG A 366 29.11 7.50 13.70
C ARG A 366 28.73 6.06 13.47
N ILE A 367 27.88 5.83 12.49
CA ILE A 367 27.47 4.51 12.04
C ILE A 367 28.05 4.34 10.63
N PRO A 368 29.09 3.51 10.47
CA PRO A 368 29.64 3.19 9.15
C PRO A 368 28.57 2.54 8.27
N CYS A 369 28.46 3.02 7.03
CA CYS A 369 27.56 2.43 6.01
C CYS A 369 27.98 2.91 4.62
N ASP A 370 27.69 2.10 3.63
CA ASP A 370 27.91 2.41 2.22
C ASP A 370 26.58 2.65 1.45
N MET A 371 25.47 2.39 2.13
CA MET A 371 24.12 2.72 1.65
C MET A 371 23.23 3.18 2.79
N ALA A 372 22.47 4.25 2.56
CA ALA A 372 21.44 4.75 3.46
C ALA A 372 20.10 4.82 2.72
N ILE A 373 19.07 4.23 3.32
CA ILE A 373 17.70 4.24 2.76
C ILE A 373 16.83 5.12 3.63
N VAL A 374 16.31 6.21 3.06
CA VAL A 374 15.46 7.18 3.77
C VAL A 374 14.00 6.73 3.69
N ALA A 375 13.37 6.46 4.85
CA ALA A 375 12.02 5.94 4.98
C ALA A 375 11.22 6.69 6.08
N VAL A 376 11.21 8.03 6.03
CA VAL A 376 10.67 8.91 7.09
C VAL A 376 9.26 9.44 6.81
N GLY A 377 8.55 8.84 5.87
CA GLY A 377 7.21 9.22 5.43
C GLY A 377 7.21 9.84 4.04
N GLN A 378 6.02 10.16 3.55
CA GLN A 378 5.80 10.72 2.22
C GLN A 378 5.28 12.16 2.31
N THR A 379 5.68 12.97 1.34
CA THR A 379 5.14 14.33 1.17
C THR A 379 3.67 14.26 0.73
N LYS A 380 2.92 15.31 1.00
CA LYS A 380 1.56 15.48 0.50
C LYS A 380 1.61 16.29 -0.80
N ALA A 381 0.69 16.03 -1.71
CA ALA A 381 0.65 16.68 -3.02
C ALA A 381 0.07 18.12 -2.97
N VAL A 382 0.32 18.88 -1.89
CA VAL A 382 -0.29 20.19 -1.63
C VAL A 382 -0.04 21.17 -2.77
N GLU A 383 1.20 21.27 -3.23
CA GLU A 383 1.57 22.20 -4.30
C GLU A 383 0.83 21.88 -5.61
N TRP A 384 0.75 20.60 -5.96
CA TRP A 384 0.01 20.16 -7.15
C TRP A 384 -1.49 20.45 -7.01
N LEU A 385 -2.09 20.12 -5.85
CA LEU A 385 -3.51 20.33 -5.57
C LEU A 385 -3.88 21.83 -5.65
N THR A 386 -3.11 22.68 -5.01
CA THR A 386 -3.38 24.14 -5.00
C THR A 386 -3.18 24.80 -6.35
N ARG A 387 -2.23 24.30 -7.13
CA ARG A 387 -1.95 24.80 -8.50
C ARG A 387 -3.06 24.46 -9.48
N HIS A 388 -3.61 23.25 -9.42
CA HIS A 388 -4.52 22.73 -10.43
C HIS A 388 -6.00 22.70 -10.00
N LEU A 389 -6.31 22.90 -8.70
CA LEU A 389 -7.65 22.81 -8.14
C LEU A 389 -7.88 23.98 -7.17
N SER A 390 -7.93 25.19 -7.74
CA SER A 390 -8.19 26.40 -6.94
C SER A 390 -9.51 26.28 -6.18
N GLY A 391 -9.51 26.64 -4.89
CA GLY A 391 -10.69 26.53 -4.00
C GLY A 391 -10.90 25.13 -3.39
N LEU A 392 -10.01 24.16 -3.66
CA LEU A 392 -10.05 22.86 -2.97
C LEU A 392 -9.64 23.02 -1.50
N GLU A 393 -10.52 22.64 -0.58
CA GLU A 393 -10.21 22.65 0.85
C GLU A 393 -9.29 21.48 1.24
N LEU A 394 -8.25 21.82 2.03
CA LEU A 394 -7.31 20.84 2.57
C LEU A 394 -7.35 20.87 4.11
N ASP A 395 -7.26 19.69 4.73
CA ASP A 395 -6.99 19.52 6.16
C ASP A 395 -5.58 18.99 6.36
N ARG A 396 -4.71 19.77 6.98
CA ARG A 396 -3.29 19.42 7.22
C ARG A 396 -2.57 18.91 5.95
N GLY A 397 -2.92 19.52 4.80
CA GLY A 397 -2.33 19.18 3.50
C GLY A 397 -2.94 17.94 2.83
N ARG A 398 -4.03 17.38 3.34
CA ARG A 398 -4.81 16.29 2.75
C ARG A 398 -6.11 16.84 2.18
N VAL A 399 -6.63 16.21 1.14
CA VAL A 399 -7.92 16.60 0.57
C VAL A 399 -9.02 16.36 1.60
N LYS A 400 -9.81 17.42 1.91
CA LYS A 400 -10.96 17.30 2.81
C LYS A 400 -12.17 16.79 2.02
N ILE A 401 -12.79 15.74 2.54
CA ILE A 401 -13.99 15.13 1.96
C ILE A 401 -15.07 14.91 3.02
N ASP A 402 -16.30 14.66 2.55
CA ASP A 402 -17.38 14.09 3.37
C ASP A 402 -17.35 12.55 3.39
N GLY A 403 -18.37 11.93 4.00
CA GLY A 403 -18.48 10.46 4.09
C GLY A 403 -18.67 9.74 2.74
N GLU A 404 -19.01 10.45 1.69
CA GLU A 404 -19.23 9.94 0.32
C GLU A 404 -18.17 10.44 -0.66
N GLY A 405 -17.02 10.90 -0.15
CA GLY A 405 -15.87 11.30 -0.95
C GLY A 405 -16.00 12.64 -1.67
N ARG A 406 -17.06 13.44 -1.42
CA ARG A 406 -17.22 14.77 -2.03
C ARG A 406 -16.20 15.74 -1.45
N THR A 407 -15.58 16.52 -2.31
CA THR A 407 -14.69 17.62 -1.92
C THR A 407 -15.48 18.94 -1.81
N SER A 408 -14.78 20.03 -1.46
CA SER A 408 -15.35 21.39 -1.50
C SER A 408 -15.70 21.87 -2.92
N LEU A 409 -15.19 21.19 -3.96
CA LEU A 409 -15.44 21.53 -5.36
C LEU A 409 -16.54 20.64 -5.94
N LYS A 410 -17.62 21.26 -6.43
CA LYS A 410 -18.74 20.52 -7.05
C LYS A 410 -18.25 19.61 -8.20
N GLY A 411 -18.67 18.35 -8.15
CA GLY A 411 -18.34 17.33 -9.17
C GLY A 411 -16.91 16.80 -9.05
N VAL A 412 -16.18 17.12 -7.97
CA VAL A 412 -14.85 16.61 -7.66
C VAL A 412 -14.92 15.78 -6.40
N TYR A 413 -14.40 14.55 -6.48
CA TYR A 413 -14.39 13.56 -5.42
C TYR A 413 -12.95 13.11 -5.17
N ALA A 414 -12.67 12.54 -3.99
CA ALA A 414 -11.35 12.04 -3.67
C ALA A 414 -11.41 10.83 -2.74
N GLY A 415 -10.32 10.03 -2.71
CA GLY A 415 -10.15 8.91 -1.80
C GLY A 415 -8.72 8.38 -1.81
N GLY A 416 -8.41 7.51 -0.86
CA GLY A 416 -7.09 6.94 -0.66
C GLY A 416 -6.14 7.90 0.06
N ASP A 417 -4.83 7.68 -0.11
CA ASP A 417 -3.82 8.31 0.73
C ASP A 417 -3.79 9.84 0.65
N CYS A 418 -4.25 10.44 -0.44
CA CYS A 418 -4.38 11.91 -0.53
C CYS A 418 -5.44 12.48 0.43
N VAL A 419 -6.34 11.64 0.94
CA VAL A 419 -7.37 11.94 1.92
C VAL A 419 -6.98 11.47 3.32
N ASN A 420 -6.65 10.19 3.47
CA ASN A 420 -6.44 9.56 4.77
C ASN A 420 -5.00 9.70 5.30
N GLY A 421 -4.04 10.08 4.46
CA GLY A 421 -2.64 10.32 4.82
C GLY A 421 -1.75 9.07 4.79
N GLY A 422 -2.22 7.98 4.22
CA GLY A 422 -1.53 6.70 4.08
C GLY A 422 -2.10 5.65 5.02
N ARG A 423 -2.91 4.76 4.46
CA ARG A 423 -3.50 3.58 5.14
C ARG A 423 -3.33 2.36 4.25
N GLU A 424 -4.02 1.28 4.60
CA GLU A 424 -3.96 0.02 3.89
C GLU A 424 -4.64 0.08 2.51
N VAL A 425 -4.26 -0.84 1.63
CA VAL A 425 -4.88 -1.01 0.30
C VAL A 425 -6.40 -1.09 0.41
N VAL A 426 -6.89 -1.86 1.37
CA VAL A 426 -8.32 -2.07 1.59
C VAL A 426 -9.05 -0.78 2.01
N ASN A 427 -8.40 0.12 2.75
CA ASN A 427 -8.98 1.43 3.09
C ASN A 427 -9.13 2.32 1.84
N ALA A 428 -8.09 2.34 0.99
CA ALA A 428 -8.14 3.10 -0.24
C ALA A 428 -9.24 2.59 -1.20
N VAL A 429 -9.42 1.26 -1.31
CA VAL A 429 -10.53 0.67 -2.08
C VAL A 429 -11.88 1.06 -1.49
N ALA A 430 -12.04 0.99 -0.17
CA ALA A 430 -13.29 1.37 0.51
C ALA A 430 -13.67 2.83 0.26
N GLU A 431 -12.70 3.75 0.38
CA GLU A 431 -12.91 5.18 0.11
C GLU A 431 -13.24 5.44 -1.37
N GLY A 432 -12.57 4.76 -2.30
CA GLY A 432 -12.90 4.83 -3.73
C GLY A 432 -14.31 4.34 -4.02
N LYS A 433 -14.71 3.23 -3.41
CA LYS A 433 -16.07 2.68 -3.52
C LYS A 433 -17.11 3.64 -2.91
N ALA A 434 -16.84 4.22 -1.75
CA ALA A 434 -17.71 5.22 -1.13
C ALA A 434 -17.93 6.45 -2.05
N ALA A 435 -16.84 6.93 -2.67
CA ALA A 435 -16.92 8.02 -3.64
C ALA A 435 -17.76 7.66 -4.87
N ALA A 436 -17.66 6.43 -5.39
CA ALA A 436 -18.50 5.97 -6.49
C ALA A 436 -20.00 6.01 -6.12
N LEU A 437 -20.30 5.57 -4.88
CA LEU A 437 -21.65 5.61 -4.34
C LEU A 437 -22.15 7.05 -4.06
N GLY A 438 -21.26 8.02 -3.90
CA GLY A 438 -21.59 9.45 -3.83
C GLY A 438 -21.80 10.07 -5.21
N ILE A 439 -20.99 9.68 -6.21
CA ILE A 439 -21.09 10.14 -7.60
C ILE A 439 -22.43 9.77 -8.24
N ASP A 440 -22.90 8.54 -8.02
CA ASP A 440 -24.08 8.00 -8.70
C ASP A 440 -25.35 8.82 -8.44
N PRO A 441 -25.77 9.09 -7.18
CA PRO A 441 -26.95 9.94 -6.94
C PRO A 441 -26.74 11.39 -7.36
N ASP A 442 -25.54 11.95 -7.23
CA ASP A 442 -25.25 13.34 -7.62
C ASP A 442 -25.36 13.54 -9.14
N LEU A 443 -25.19 12.49 -9.91
CA LEU A 443 -25.39 12.48 -11.35
C LEU A 443 -26.82 12.04 -11.76
N GLY A 444 -27.75 11.89 -10.81
CA GLY A 444 -29.17 11.72 -11.06
C GLY A 444 -29.63 10.27 -11.29
N HIS A 445 -28.91 9.30 -10.72
CA HIS A 445 -29.39 7.94 -10.54
C HIS A 445 -29.74 7.72 -9.06
N PRO A 446 -30.99 8.05 -8.62
CA PRO A 446 -31.37 7.83 -7.23
C PRO A 446 -31.25 6.34 -6.90
N ARG A 447 -30.68 6.03 -5.75
CA ARG A 447 -30.67 4.67 -5.22
C ARG A 447 -32.12 4.19 -5.07
N ALA A 448 -32.44 3.03 -5.62
CA ALA A 448 -33.71 2.36 -5.42
C ALA A 448 -33.88 1.92 -3.97
#